data_dc764450d0dd6d1e0f6a892f737db023
#
_entry.id   dc764450d0dd6d1e0f6a892f737db023
#
_cell.length_a   1.000
_cell.length_b   1.000
_cell.length_c   1.000
_cell.angle_alpha   90.00
_cell.angle_beta   90.00
_cell.angle_gamma   90.00
#
_symmetry.space_group_name_H-M   'P 1'
#
loop_
_entity.id
_entity.type
_entity.pdbx_description
1 polymer ?
#
loop_
_entity_poly.entity_id
_entity_poly.type
_entity_poly.pdbx_seq_one_letter_code
_entity_poly.pdbx_strand_id
1 'polypeptide(L)'
;MSRKKVSSNQVRGIARKRMDILVRLSEKEALGGNMPRAKRYMTIARRISGRNKVPMPKGALYCRRCSTPLVPGLNCRVRLRNHRVGTHCLECDNIRRTPYLMEIKERRTCRQGR
;
A
#
# COMPACT_ATOMS: atom_id res chain seq x y z
N MET A 1 0.59 39.20 13.30
CA MET A 1 -0.29 38.02 13.58
C MET A 1 0.56 36.78 13.75
N SER A 2 0.51 36.19 14.92
CA SER A 2 1.21 34.92 15.19
C SER A 2 0.49 33.77 14.46
N ARG A 3 1.20 33.09 13.54
CA ARG A 3 0.66 31.87 12.92
C ARG A 3 0.51 30.78 13.99
N LYS A 4 -0.71 30.32 14.25
CA LYS A 4 -0.93 29.19 15.15
C LYS A 4 -0.09 28.00 14.69
N LYS A 5 0.82 27.56 15.53
CA LYS A 5 1.65 26.38 15.26
C LYS A 5 0.77 25.12 15.31
N VAL A 6 0.64 24.45 14.18
CA VAL A 6 -0.12 23.19 14.09
C VAL A 6 0.63 22.12 14.88
N SER A 7 -0.08 21.34 15.69
CA SER A 7 0.55 20.26 16.46
C SER A 7 1.02 19.12 15.57
N SER A 8 2.06 18.41 16.00
CA SER A 8 2.60 17.24 15.26
C SER A 8 1.52 16.17 15.01
N ASN A 9 0.63 15.95 15.96
CA ASN A 9 -0.46 14.98 15.82
C ASN A 9 -1.49 15.40 14.75
N GLN A 10 -1.80 16.69 14.68
CA GLN A 10 -2.67 17.24 13.64
C GLN A 10 -2.05 17.08 12.24
N VAL A 11 -0.76 17.36 12.10
CA VAL A 11 -0.03 17.17 10.84
C VAL A 11 -0.08 15.73 10.38
N ARG A 12 0.17 14.78 11.28
CA ARG A 12 0.09 13.34 10.97
C ARG A 12 -1.32 12.90 10.59
N GLY A 13 -2.35 13.41 11.26
CA GLY A 13 -3.75 13.14 10.93
C GLY A 13 -4.12 13.62 9.54
N ILE A 14 -3.71 14.83 9.16
CA ILE A 14 -3.92 15.37 7.82
C ILE A 14 -3.17 14.53 6.78
N ALA A 15 -1.93 14.15 7.07
CA ALA A 15 -1.12 13.31 6.18
C ALA A 15 -1.80 11.96 5.92
N ARG A 16 -2.33 11.29 6.93
CA ARG A 16 -3.07 10.02 6.79
C ARG A 16 -4.28 10.17 5.87
N LYS A 17 -5.09 11.20 6.07
CA LYS A 17 -6.26 11.47 5.22
C LYS A 17 -5.87 11.68 3.76
N ARG A 18 -4.82 12.47 3.50
CA ARG A 18 -4.33 12.71 2.16
C ARG A 18 -3.78 11.45 1.50
N MET A 19 -3.04 10.64 2.25
CA MET A 19 -2.53 9.36 1.74
C MET A 19 -3.68 8.40 1.38
N ASP A 20 -4.71 8.30 2.21
CA ASP A 20 -5.88 7.46 1.93
C ASP A 20 -6.58 7.88 0.63
N ILE A 21 -6.78 9.16 0.44
CA ILE A 21 -7.39 9.70 -0.78
C ILE A 21 -6.52 9.38 -2.00
N LEU A 22 -5.21 9.60 -1.92
CA LEU A 22 -4.28 9.35 -3.02
C LEU A 22 -4.20 7.87 -3.37
N VAL A 23 -4.19 6.99 -2.40
CA VAL A 23 -4.17 5.54 -2.63
C VAL A 23 -5.45 5.10 -3.35
N ARG A 24 -6.62 5.57 -2.93
CA ARG A 24 -7.89 5.27 -3.59
C ARG A 24 -7.93 5.79 -5.02
N LEU A 25 -7.47 7.01 -5.25
CA LEU A 25 -7.37 7.59 -6.59
C LEU A 25 -6.40 6.80 -7.47
N SER A 26 -5.27 6.38 -6.91
CA SER A 26 -4.29 5.53 -7.60
C SER A 26 -4.90 4.21 -8.05
N GLU A 27 -5.61 3.51 -7.17
CA GLU A 27 -6.30 2.26 -7.49
C GLU A 27 -7.36 2.47 -8.58
N LYS A 28 -8.15 3.52 -8.47
CA LYS A 28 -9.18 3.87 -9.46
C LYS A 28 -8.58 4.11 -10.84
N GLU A 29 -7.51 4.89 -10.92
CA GLU A 29 -6.84 5.17 -12.20
C GLU A 29 -6.16 3.92 -12.78
N ALA A 30 -5.62 3.05 -11.93
CA ALA A 30 -5.03 1.78 -12.36
C ALA A 30 -6.09 0.86 -12.96
N LEU A 31 -7.25 0.75 -12.36
CA LEU A 31 -8.38 -0.02 -12.89
C LEU A 31 -8.93 0.59 -14.18
N GLY A 32 -8.90 1.91 -14.30
CA GLY A 32 -9.31 2.64 -15.51
C GLY A 32 -8.30 2.60 -16.66
N GLY A 33 -7.14 1.95 -16.48
CA GLY A 33 -6.12 1.84 -17.51
C GLY A 33 -5.14 3.03 -17.58
N ASN A 34 -5.28 4.03 -16.73
CA ASN A 34 -4.40 5.19 -16.70
C ASN A 34 -3.23 4.99 -15.73
N MET A 35 -2.33 4.10 -16.10
CA MET A 35 -1.21 3.69 -15.25
C MET A 35 -0.22 4.82 -14.92
N PRO A 36 0.17 5.73 -15.84
CA PRO A 36 1.07 6.83 -15.52
C PRO A 36 0.53 7.74 -14.41
N ARG A 37 -0.75 8.07 -14.44
CA ARG A 37 -1.41 8.88 -13.41
C ARG A 37 -1.52 8.14 -12.08
N ALA A 38 -1.87 6.86 -12.12
CA ALA A 38 -1.92 6.00 -10.94
C ALA A 38 -0.56 5.93 -10.23
N LYS A 39 0.50 5.74 -10.99
CA LYS A 39 1.88 5.74 -10.49
C LYS A 39 2.26 7.08 -9.84
N ARG A 40 1.86 8.19 -10.43
CA ARG A 40 2.11 9.54 -9.89
C ARG A 40 1.42 9.73 -8.53
N TYR A 41 0.15 9.34 -8.40
CA TYR A 41 -0.58 9.41 -7.13
C TYR A 41 0.09 8.58 -6.04
N MET A 42 0.50 7.36 -6.37
CA MET A 42 1.21 6.50 -5.43
C MET A 42 2.57 7.08 -5.02
N THR A 43 3.30 7.67 -5.93
CA THR A 43 4.57 8.35 -5.65
C THR A 43 4.37 9.51 -4.67
N ILE A 44 3.34 10.33 -4.88
CA ILE A 44 3.01 11.44 -3.98
C ILE A 44 2.65 10.92 -2.58
N ALA A 45 1.83 9.87 -2.50
CA ALA A 45 1.46 9.24 -1.22
C ALA A 45 2.69 8.74 -0.47
N ARG A 46 3.63 8.09 -1.15
CA ARG A 46 4.88 7.61 -0.55
C ARG A 46 5.77 8.77 -0.05
N ARG A 47 5.82 9.87 -0.78
CA ARG A 47 6.55 11.07 -0.34
C ARG A 47 5.94 11.68 0.92
N ILE A 48 4.63 11.75 1.01
CA ILE A 48 3.93 12.22 2.22
C ILE A 48 4.24 11.30 3.40
N SER A 49 4.20 9.99 3.20
CA SER A 49 4.56 8.98 4.20
C SER A 49 5.99 9.21 4.74
N GLY A 50 6.96 9.32 3.87
CA GLY A 50 8.36 9.53 4.27
C GLY A 50 8.60 10.87 4.95
N ARG A 51 7.99 11.94 4.45
CA ARG A 51 8.17 13.30 4.98
C ARG A 51 7.59 13.48 6.38
N ASN A 52 6.42 12.89 6.63
CA ASN A 52 5.71 13.03 7.90
C ASN A 52 5.92 11.85 8.84
N LYS A 53 6.72 10.86 8.44
CA LYS A 53 6.98 9.63 9.21
C LYS A 53 5.69 8.92 9.61
N VAL A 54 4.74 8.85 8.69
CA VAL A 54 3.46 8.16 8.85
C VAL A 54 3.48 6.92 7.97
N PRO A 55 3.12 5.73 8.47
CA PRO A 55 3.10 4.51 7.65
C PRO A 55 2.05 4.60 6.55
N MET A 56 2.32 3.94 5.42
CA MET A 56 1.35 3.83 4.33
C MET A 56 0.06 3.15 4.81
N PRO A 57 -1.12 3.50 4.24
CA PRO A 57 -2.37 2.86 4.62
C PRO A 57 -2.30 1.33 4.51
N LYS A 58 -2.92 0.64 5.46
CA LYS A 58 -3.02 -0.83 5.42
C LYS A 58 -3.82 -1.25 4.19
N GLY A 59 -3.37 -2.30 3.52
CA GLY A 59 -4.01 -2.79 2.31
C GLY A 59 -3.59 -2.08 1.02
N ALA A 60 -2.80 -1.02 1.09
CA ALA A 60 -2.22 -0.40 -0.11
C ALA A 60 -1.22 -1.35 -0.76
N LEU A 61 -1.56 -1.87 -1.92
CA LEU A 61 -0.69 -2.75 -2.68
C LEU A 61 0.02 -1.96 -3.77
N TYR A 62 1.33 -1.83 -3.64
CA TYR A 62 2.17 -1.10 -4.59
C TYR A 62 3.57 -1.69 -4.67
N CYS A 63 4.24 -1.46 -5.79
CA CYS A 63 5.64 -1.85 -5.94
C CYS A 63 6.55 -0.86 -5.22
N ARG A 64 7.38 -1.33 -4.31
CA ARG A 64 8.31 -0.47 -3.57
C ARG A 64 9.42 0.12 -4.45
N ARG A 65 9.72 -0.53 -5.56
CA ARG A 65 10.78 -0.09 -6.47
C ARG A 65 10.30 0.95 -7.47
N CYS A 66 9.22 0.68 -8.18
CA CYS A 66 8.71 1.58 -9.23
C CYS A 66 7.51 2.43 -8.82
N SER A 67 6.99 2.25 -7.61
CA SER A 67 5.81 2.96 -7.08
C SER A 67 4.52 2.75 -7.88
N THR A 68 4.45 1.73 -8.71
CA THR A 68 3.25 1.40 -9.46
C THR A 68 2.24 0.72 -8.54
N PRO A 69 0.96 1.17 -8.51
CA PRO A 69 -0.07 0.43 -7.80
C PRO A 69 -0.26 -0.94 -8.44
N LEU A 70 -0.26 -1.99 -7.63
CA LEU A 70 -0.35 -3.35 -8.12
C LEU A 70 -1.79 -3.84 -8.08
N VAL A 71 -2.32 -4.18 -9.24
CA VAL A 71 -3.65 -4.80 -9.38
C VAL A 71 -3.43 -6.24 -9.83
N PRO A 72 -3.75 -7.25 -9.00
CA PRO A 72 -3.56 -8.65 -9.36
C PRO A 72 -4.28 -9.01 -10.67
N GLY A 73 -3.57 -9.69 -11.56
CA GLY A 73 -4.08 -10.07 -12.88
C GLY A 73 -3.94 -9.00 -13.97
N LEU A 74 -3.67 -7.75 -13.61
CA LEU A 74 -3.48 -6.65 -14.58
C LEU A 74 -2.00 -6.32 -14.77
N ASN A 75 -1.32 -5.90 -13.71
CA ASN A 75 0.08 -5.49 -13.76
C ASN A 75 0.98 -6.21 -12.75
N CYS A 76 0.44 -7.15 -12.03
CA CYS A 76 1.23 -7.99 -11.13
C CYS A 76 0.69 -9.42 -11.11
N ARG A 77 1.57 -10.34 -10.74
CA ARG A 77 1.27 -11.75 -10.57
C ARG A 77 1.44 -12.14 -9.12
N VAL A 78 0.40 -12.74 -8.54
CA VAL A 78 0.42 -13.20 -7.15
C VAL A 78 0.54 -14.72 -7.13
N ARG A 79 1.51 -15.26 -6.38
CA ARG A 79 1.72 -16.69 -6.21
C ARG A 79 1.92 -17.04 -4.74
N LEU A 80 1.43 -18.19 -4.34
CA LEU A 80 1.66 -18.77 -3.02
C LEU A 80 2.74 -19.84 -3.10
N ARG A 81 3.82 -19.67 -2.34
CA ARG A 81 4.91 -20.64 -2.28
C ARG A 81 5.58 -20.59 -0.91
N ASN A 82 5.85 -21.76 -0.33
CA ASN A 82 6.56 -21.88 0.96
C ASN A 82 5.94 -21.00 2.07
N HIS A 83 4.62 -21.00 2.19
CA HIS A 83 3.86 -20.19 3.16
C HIS A 83 4.11 -18.67 3.03
N ARG A 84 4.45 -18.22 1.83
CA ARG A 84 4.64 -16.80 1.51
C ARG A 84 3.81 -16.40 0.30
N VAL A 85 3.26 -15.20 0.37
CA VAL A 85 2.60 -14.56 -0.78
C VAL A 85 3.66 -13.83 -1.56
N GLY A 86 3.95 -14.28 -2.78
CA GLY A 86 4.88 -13.59 -3.69
C GLY A 86 4.09 -12.72 -4.67
N THR A 87 4.35 -11.42 -4.63
CA THR A 87 3.79 -10.46 -5.58
C THR A 87 4.87 -10.02 -6.56
N HIS A 88 4.70 -10.36 -7.82
CA HIS A 88 5.64 -10.03 -8.89
C HIS A 88 5.13 -8.85 -9.70
N CYS A 89 5.85 -7.73 -9.68
CA CYS A 89 5.54 -6.57 -10.49
C CYS A 89 5.96 -6.83 -11.94
N LEU A 90 5.02 -6.76 -12.88
CA LEU A 90 5.30 -7.00 -14.30
C LEU A 90 6.01 -5.84 -14.99
N GLU A 91 6.04 -4.65 -14.39
CA GLU A 91 6.72 -3.49 -14.97
C GLU A 91 8.22 -3.43 -14.69
N CYS A 92 8.64 -3.77 -13.45
CA CYS A 92 10.04 -3.70 -13.04
C CYS A 92 10.63 -5.02 -12.58
N ASP A 93 9.86 -6.11 -12.67
CA ASP A 93 10.23 -7.48 -12.25
C ASP A 93 10.61 -7.63 -10.77
N ASN A 94 10.25 -6.66 -9.94
CA ASN A 94 10.48 -6.74 -8.52
C ASN A 94 9.52 -7.74 -7.86
N ILE A 95 10.04 -8.58 -6.97
CA ILE A 95 9.24 -9.58 -6.25
C ILE A 95 9.20 -9.21 -4.78
N ARG A 96 7.99 -9.09 -4.23
CA ARG A 96 7.76 -8.90 -2.81
C ARG A 96 7.19 -10.18 -2.20
N ARG A 97 7.84 -10.70 -1.19
CA ARG A 97 7.38 -11.89 -0.46
C ARG A 97 6.89 -11.50 0.93
N THR A 98 5.65 -11.88 1.24
CA THR A 98 5.05 -11.61 2.56
C THR A 98 4.62 -12.93 3.19
N PRO A 99 5.12 -13.28 4.40
CA PRO A 99 4.70 -14.49 5.08
C PRO A 99 3.25 -14.38 5.57
N TYR A 100 2.51 -15.50 5.53
CA TYR A 100 1.13 -15.57 6.02
C TYR A 100 0.90 -16.62 7.11
N LEU A 101 1.98 -17.07 7.76
CA LEU A 101 1.92 -18.07 8.83
C LEU A 101 1.09 -17.63 10.03
N MET A 102 1.10 -16.35 10.37
CA MET A 102 0.32 -15.80 11.47
C MET A 102 -1.19 -15.97 11.24
N GLU A 103 -1.65 -15.67 10.04
CA GLU A 103 -3.05 -15.82 9.65
C GLU A 103 -3.52 -17.28 9.70
N ILE A 104 -2.67 -18.22 9.31
CA ILE A 104 -2.95 -19.66 9.40
C ILE A 104 -3.08 -20.08 10.87
N LYS A 105 -2.19 -19.62 11.73
CA LYS A 105 -2.21 -19.92 13.17
C LYS A 105 -3.48 -19.39 13.82
N GLU A 106 -3.86 -18.16 13.52
CA GLU A 106 -5.10 -17.55 14.02
C GLU A 106 -6.34 -18.34 13.61
N ARG A 107 -6.43 -18.75 12.35
CA ARG A 107 -7.53 -19.59 11.85
C ARG A 107 -7.62 -20.94 12.57
N ARG A 108 -6.48 -21.59 12.84
CA ARG A 108 -6.42 -22.84 13.60
C ARG A 108 -6.92 -22.66 15.03
N THR A 109 -6.50 -21.58 15.69
CA THR A 109 -6.91 -21.26 17.05
C THR A 109 -8.44 -21.02 17.13
N CYS A 110 -9.01 -20.29 16.18
CA CYS A 110 -10.45 -20.08 16.11
C CYS A 110 -11.26 -21.37 15.91
N ARG A 111 -10.72 -22.33 15.16
CA ARG A 111 -11.37 -23.64 14.98
C ARG A 111 -11.35 -24.51 16.24
N GLN A 112 -10.31 -24.40 17.06
CA GLN A 112 -10.16 -25.17 18.30
C GLN A 112 -10.94 -24.58 19.48
N GLY A 113 -11.38 -23.32 19.38
CA GLY A 113 -12.15 -22.62 20.40
C GLY A 113 -13.67 -22.83 20.35
N ARG A 114 -14.15 -23.80 19.57
CA ARG A 114 -15.57 -24.19 19.52
C ARG A 114 -15.81 -25.52 20.23
#